data_096b5b16e223e41e35bd6dad1b4ebbd3
#
_entry.id   096b5b16e223e41e35bd6dad1b4ebbd3
#
_cell.length_a   1.000
_cell.length_b   1.000
_cell.length_c   1.000
_cell.angle_alpha   90.00
_cell.angle_beta   90.00
_cell.angle_gamma   90.00
#
_symmetry.space_group_name_H-M   'P 1'
#
loop_
_entity.id
_entity.type
_entity.pdbx_description
1 polymer ?
#
loop_
_entity_poly.entity_id
_entity_poly.type
_entity_poly.pdbx_seq_one_letter_code
_entity_poly.pdbx_strand_id
1 'polypeptide(L)'
;MFDLDSFIAREKCHRQIPSTVVSQVAQCLLYPSGLVTLPDIPDAYRRKADLFEFIGQLPMNWDETRVLEAEIGKSITLARKAGEQWFVGALADEQGRKTKVSLDFLKEGITYDLTLYEDAPDAHYEYIGPMNKREARATKTKLKPQKTRRELYQVKKMTAKKGDSVPVTIAPGGGHCIWIRPSAQ
;
A
#
# COMPACT_ATOMS: atom_id res chain seq x y z
N MET A 1 8.73 4.70 -0.10
CA MET A 1 9.22 5.48 -1.25
C MET A 1 8.04 5.77 -2.18
N PHE A 2 7.64 7.04 -2.26
CA PHE A 2 6.40 7.46 -2.93
C PHE A 2 6.60 7.86 -4.39
N ASP A 3 7.82 8.12 -4.79
CA ASP A 3 8.18 8.41 -6.18
C ASP A 3 9.09 7.31 -6.72
N LEU A 4 8.49 6.14 -6.97
CA LEU A 4 9.22 4.97 -7.42
C LEU A 4 9.84 5.17 -8.81
N ASP A 5 9.19 5.95 -9.64
CA ASP A 5 9.62 6.17 -11.03
C ASP A 5 10.79 7.12 -11.12
N SER A 6 10.74 8.23 -10.38
CA SER A 6 11.90 9.14 -10.27
C SER A 6 13.12 8.46 -9.66
N PHE A 7 12.90 7.53 -8.72
CA PHE A 7 13.98 6.78 -8.12
C PHE A 7 14.69 5.87 -9.14
N ILE A 8 13.92 5.19 -9.98
CA ILE A 8 14.47 4.32 -11.04
C ILE A 8 15.18 5.13 -12.12
N ALA A 9 14.66 6.29 -12.47
CA ALA A 9 15.27 7.17 -13.47
C ALA A 9 16.61 7.79 -13.03
N ARG A 10 16.99 7.69 -11.75
CA ARG A 10 18.29 8.18 -11.26
C ARG A 10 19.43 7.29 -11.73
N GLU A 11 20.53 7.89 -12.15
CA GLU A 11 21.71 7.17 -12.69
C GLU A 11 22.28 6.09 -11.78
N LYS A 12 22.15 6.26 -10.47
CA LYS A 12 22.70 5.34 -9.47
C LYS A 12 21.75 4.22 -9.08
N CYS A 13 20.51 4.26 -9.54
CA CYS A 13 19.54 3.21 -9.27
C CYS A 13 19.57 2.19 -10.41
N HIS A 14 20.15 1.05 -10.15
CA HIS A 14 20.31 -0.02 -11.13
C HIS A 14 19.32 -1.18 -10.94
N ARG A 15 18.44 -1.07 -9.96
CA ARG A 15 17.50 -2.16 -9.61
C ARG A 15 16.08 -1.67 -9.66
N GLN A 16 15.25 -2.49 -10.25
CA GLN A 16 13.81 -2.33 -10.18
C GLN A 16 13.33 -2.57 -8.75
N ILE A 17 12.42 -1.73 -8.27
CA ILE A 17 11.73 -1.96 -7.02
C ILE A 17 10.49 -2.81 -7.33
N PRO A 18 10.44 -4.08 -6.90
CA PRO A 18 9.36 -4.99 -7.26
C PRO A 18 8.12 -4.77 -6.36
N SER A 19 7.61 -3.54 -6.32
CA SER A 19 6.45 -3.21 -5.49
C SER A 19 5.70 -1.99 -6.03
N THR A 20 4.40 -1.92 -5.72
CA THR A 20 3.58 -0.74 -5.96
C THR A 20 3.73 0.28 -4.83
N VAL A 21 3.24 1.49 -5.03
CA VAL A 21 3.24 2.52 -3.98
C VAL A 21 2.37 2.11 -2.78
N VAL A 22 1.24 1.43 -3.01
CA VAL A 22 0.37 0.95 -1.93
C VAL A 22 1.06 -0.15 -1.13
N SER A 23 1.81 -1.04 -1.79
CA SER A 23 2.66 -2.02 -1.12
C SER A 23 3.68 -1.36 -0.18
N GLN A 24 4.32 -0.25 -0.60
CA GLN A 24 5.25 0.50 0.24
C GLN A 24 4.55 1.13 1.47
N VAL A 25 3.32 1.60 1.32
CA VAL A 25 2.51 2.11 2.44
C VAL A 25 2.13 0.98 3.38
N ALA A 26 1.66 -0.15 2.86
CA ALA A 26 1.27 -1.31 3.65
C ALA A 26 2.44 -1.87 4.50
N GLN A 27 3.67 -1.82 3.99
CA GLN A 27 4.85 -2.21 4.75
C GLN A 27 5.00 -1.43 6.05
N CYS A 28 4.67 -0.12 6.07
CA CYS A 28 4.72 0.69 7.28
C CYS A 28 3.80 0.15 8.39
N LEU A 29 2.66 -0.43 8.01
CA LEU A 29 1.72 -1.05 8.93
C LEU A 29 2.15 -2.48 9.32
N LEU A 30 2.72 -3.23 8.38
CA LEU A 30 3.00 -4.65 8.59
C LEU A 30 4.26 -4.90 9.42
N TYR A 31 5.23 -4.00 9.38
CA TYR A 31 6.43 -4.13 10.21
C TYR A 31 6.08 -4.06 11.71
N PRO A 32 6.70 -4.90 12.54
CA PRO A 32 6.46 -4.89 13.98
C PRO A 32 7.03 -3.65 14.67
N SER A 33 8.02 -2.99 14.08
CA SER A 33 8.63 -1.78 14.61
C SER A 33 7.73 -0.56 14.40
N GLY A 34 7.53 0.23 15.46
CA GLY A 34 6.88 1.54 15.35
C GLY A 34 7.77 2.62 14.71
N LEU A 35 9.09 2.35 14.59
CA LEU A 35 10.00 3.26 13.91
C LEU A 35 10.17 2.83 12.46
N VAL A 36 9.58 3.60 11.55
CA VAL A 36 9.69 3.40 10.10
C VAL A 36 10.37 4.60 9.46
N THR A 37 11.47 4.36 8.76
CA THR A 37 12.16 5.41 8.00
C THR A 37 11.55 5.54 6.62
N LEU A 38 11.13 6.76 6.28
CA LEU A 38 10.58 7.10 4.97
C LEU A 38 11.67 7.77 4.11
N PRO A 39 12.30 7.04 3.16
CA PRO A 39 13.53 7.49 2.49
C PRO A 39 13.27 8.33 1.24
N ASP A 40 12.30 9.23 1.26
CA ASP A 40 11.98 10.09 0.11
C ASP A 40 12.02 11.57 0.47
N ILE A 41 11.89 12.45 -0.53
CA ILE A 41 11.87 13.91 -0.34
C ILE A 41 10.44 14.38 -0.04
N PRO A 42 10.27 15.51 0.68
CA PRO A 42 8.94 16.02 1.05
C PRO A 42 7.98 16.21 -0.12
N ASP A 43 8.48 16.62 -1.28
CA ASP A 43 7.64 16.84 -2.47
C ASP A 43 7.07 15.52 -3.04
N ALA A 44 7.75 14.39 -2.86
CA ALA A 44 7.23 13.09 -3.24
C ALA A 44 6.00 12.70 -2.40
N TYR A 45 6.05 12.98 -1.09
CA TYR A 45 4.91 12.74 -0.19
C TYR A 45 3.75 13.68 -0.46
N ARG A 46 4.01 14.96 -0.74
CA ARG A 46 2.95 15.94 -1.07
C ARG A 46 2.16 15.56 -2.32
N ARG A 47 2.79 14.88 -3.28
CA ARG A 47 2.09 14.40 -4.49
C ARG A 47 1.09 13.27 -4.22
N LYS A 48 1.19 12.59 -3.09
CA LYS A 48 0.31 11.52 -2.64
C LYS A 48 -0.10 11.77 -1.18
N ALA A 49 -0.67 12.96 -0.95
CA ALA A 49 -0.96 13.46 0.39
C ALA A 49 -1.91 12.54 1.16
N ASP A 50 -2.85 11.89 0.48
CA ASP A 50 -3.80 10.93 1.04
C ASP A 50 -3.13 9.66 1.60
N LEU A 51 -2.17 9.10 0.88
CA LEU A 51 -1.36 7.98 1.37
C LEU A 51 -0.44 8.41 2.52
N PHE A 52 0.10 9.62 2.44
CA PHE A 52 0.96 10.16 3.50
C PHE A 52 0.14 10.47 4.77
N GLU A 53 -1.09 10.97 4.62
CA GLU A 53 -2.02 11.14 5.72
C GLU A 53 -2.28 9.81 6.44
N PHE A 54 -2.54 8.74 5.68
CA PHE A 54 -2.71 7.40 6.27
C PHE A 54 -1.50 6.99 7.09
N ILE A 55 -0.28 7.14 6.58
CA ILE A 55 0.94 6.81 7.33
C ILE A 55 1.03 7.66 8.61
N GLY A 56 0.68 8.93 8.54
CA GLY A 56 0.67 9.84 9.70
C GLY A 56 -0.31 9.45 10.81
N GLN A 57 -1.29 8.59 10.54
CA GLN A 57 -2.22 8.07 11.54
C GLN A 57 -1.72 6.80 12.22
N LEU A 58 -0.69 6.16 11.69
CA LEU A 58 -0.16 4.92 12.26
C LEU A 58 0.51 5.23 13.62
N PRO A 59 0.13 4.54 14.70
CA PRO A 59 0.70 4.75 16.01
C PRO A 59 2.07 4.08 16.15
N MET A 60 2.83 4.50 17.15
CA MET A 60 4.10 3.85 17.51
C MET A 60 3.89 2.48 18.15
N ASN A 61 2.77 2.29 18.86
CA ASN A 61 2.42 1.05 19.56
C ASN A 61 1.00 0.62 19.20
N TRP A 62 0.77 -0.67 19.21
CA TRP A 62 -0.50 -1.29 18.88
C TRP A 62 -1.11 -1.96 20.11
N ASP A 63 -2.40 -1.78 20.33
CA ASP A 63 -3.14 -2.44 21.41
C ASP A 63 -3.39 -3.91 21.10
N GLU A 64 -3.60 -4.22 19.82
CA GLU A 64 -3.90 -5.57 19.35
C GLU A 64 -3.40 -5.77 17.90
N THR A 65 -2.96 -6.99 17.58
CA THR A 65 -2.62 -7.41 16.23
C THR A 65 -3.28 -8.75 15.94
N ARG A 66 -3.98 -8.84 14.80
CA ARG A 66 -4.59 -10.07 14.30
C ARG A 66 -4.06 -10.41 12.92
N VAL A 67 -3.67 -11.67 12.73
CA VAL A 67 -3.38 -12.21 11.40
C VAL A 67 -4.72 -12.64 10.81
N LEU A 68 -5.16 -11.97 9.74
CA LEU A 68 -6.41 -12.33 9.05
C LEU A 68 -6.16 -13.40 7.99
N GLU A 69 -5.03 -13.29 7.30
CA GLU A 69 -4.57 -14.26 6.30
C GLU A 69 -3.04 -14.22 6.24
N ALA A 70 -2.41 -15.40 6.14
CA ALA A 70 -0.98 -15.49 5.88
C ALA A 70 -0.65 -16.79 5.14
N GLU A 71 0.02 -16.65 4.00
CA GLU A 71 0.58 -17.75 3.24
C GLU A 71 2.02 -17.40 2.88
N ILE A 72 2.98 -18.18 3.43
CA ILE A 72 4.42 -17.93 3.27
C ILE A 72 4.77 -17.89 1.77
N GLY A 73 5.45 -16.82 1.37
CA GLY A 73 5.87 -16.61 -0.02
C GLY A 73 4.78 -16.08 -0.95
N LYS A 74 3.53 -15.89 -0.48
CA LYS A 74 2.42 -15.42 -1.33
C LYS A 74 1.75 -14.16 -0.82
N SER A 75 1.29 -14.15 0.44
CA SER A 75 0.57 -12.99 0.97
C SER A 75 0.51 -12.96 2.48
N ILE A 76 0.28 -11.75 2.99
CA ILE A 76 -0.04 -11.51 4.39
C ILE A 76 -1.07 -10.40 4.50
N THR A 77 -2.04 -10.56 5.41
CA THR A 77 -3.02 -9.54 5.79
C THR A 77 -3.09 -9.47 7.31
N LEU A 78 -2.77 -8.32 7.86
CA LEU A 78 -2.87 -8.04 9.31
C LEU A 78 -3.92 -6.97 9.56
N ALA A 79 -4.65 -7.12 10.68
CA ALA A 79 -5.44 -6.05 11.29
C ALA A 79 -4.78 -5.64 12.60
N ARG A 80 -4.57 -4.34 12.80
CA ARG A 80 -3.96 -3.77 14.00
C ARG A 80 -4.86 -2.70 14.60
N LYS A 81 -4.98 -2.71 15.92
CA LYS A 81 -5.84 -1.80 16.68
C LYS A 81 -5.03 -0.76 17.40
N ALA A 82 -5.54 0.48 17.42
CA ALA A 82 -5.06 1.56 18.26
C ALA A 82 -6.26 2.39 18.74
N GLY A 83 -6.49 2.40 20.05
CA GLY A 83 -7.70 2.99 20.64
C GLY A 83 -8.96 2.33 20.07
N GLU A 84 -9.84 3.13 19.50
CA GLU A 84 -11.08 2.64 18.86
C GLU A 84 -10.93 2.41 17.36
N GLN A 85 -9.75 2.67 16.79
CA GLN A 85 -9.49 2.54 15.36
C GLN A 85 -8.83 1.21 15.04
N TRP A 86 -9.07 0.74 13.81
CA TRP A 86 -8.37 -0.39 13.24
C TRP A 86 -7.68 0.00 11.93
N PHE A 87 -6.57 -0.62 11.69
CA PHE A 87 -5.78 -0.48 10.47
C PHE A 87 -5.53 -1.87 9.89
N VAL A 88 -5.89 -2.07 8.64
CA VAL A 88 -5.62 -3.32 7.94
C VAL A 88 -4.59 -3.06 6.85
N GLY A 89 -3.58 -3.91 6.77
CA GLY A 89 -2.57 -3.85 5.72
C GLY A 89 -2.32 -5.23 5.14
N ALA A 90 -2.08 -5.28 3.84
CA ALA A 90 -1.74 -6.52 3.14
C ALA A 90 -0.69 -6.32 2.06
N LEU A 91 0.06 -7.39 1.83
CA LEU A 91 0.99 -7.54 0.72
C LEU A 91 0.70 -8.83 -0.03
N ALA A 92 0.98 -8.85 -1.33
CA ALA A 92 0.99 -10.05 -2.14
C ALA A 92 2.30 -10.17 -2.94
N ASP A 93 2.53 -11.37 -3.44
CA ASP A 93 3.64 -11.72 -4.32
C ASP A 93 3.50 -11.09 -5.73
N GLU A 94 4.35 -11.52 -6.65
CA GLU A 94 4.35 -11.07 -8.04
C GLU A 94 3.14 -11.55 -8.86
N GLN A 95 2.29 -12.43 -8.33
CA GLN A 95 1.06 -12.86 -9.00
C GLN A 95 -0.10 -11.89 -8.75
N GLY A 96 -0.04 -11.15 -7.62
CA GLY A 96 -1.18 -10.35 -7.15
C GLY A 96 -2.38 -11.23 -6.80
N ARG A 97 -3.46 -10.62 -6.35
CA ARG A 97 -4.68 -11.36 -6.00
C ARG A 97 -5.92 -10.50 -5.85
N LYS A 98 -7.07 -11.14 -5.96
CA LYS A 98 -8.36 -10.59 -5.52
C LYS A 98 -8.83 -11.40 -4.32
N THR A 99 -9.14 -10.73 -3.23
CA THR A 99 -9.58 -11.36 -1.99
C THR A 99 -10.64 -10.52 -1.28
N LYS A 100 -11.07 -10.95 -0.11
CA LYS A 100 -11.98 -10.21 0.75
C LYS A 100 -11.42 -10.16 2.15
N VAL A 101 -11.45 -8.98 2.75
CA VAL A 101 -11.10 -8.79 4.16
C VAL A 101 -12.35 -8.95 4.99
N SER A 102 -12.39 -9.99 5.85
CA SER A 102 -13.46 -10.14 6.85
C SER A 102 -13.31 -9.09 7.94
N LEU A 103 -14.44 -8.52 8.36
CA LEU A 103 -14.51 -7.53 9.44
C LEU A 103 -15.07 -8.12 10.75
N ASP A 104 -14.97 -9.41 10.97
CA ASP A 104 -15.45 -10.11 12.17
C ASP A 104 -14.76 -9.65 13.46
N PHE A 105 -13.61 -9.00 13.35
CA PHE A 105 -12.86 -8.45 14.47
C PHE A 105 -13.45 -7.13 15.02
N LEU A 106 -14.40 -6.51 14.32
CA LEU A 106 -15.06 -5.29 14.76
C LEU A 106 -16.05 -5.54 15.90
N LYS A 107 -16.39 -4.49 16.65
CA LYS A 107 -17.40 -4.57 17.73
C LYS A 107 -18.81 -4.64 17.15
N GLU A 108 -19.65 -5.45 17.76
CA GLU A 108 -21.08 -5.55 17.45
C GLU A 108 -21.80 -4.23 17.68
N GLY A 109 -22.79 -3.92 16.83
CA GLY A 109 -23.67 -2.77 16.99
C GLY A 109 -23.05 -1.41 16.61
N ILE A 110 -21.78 -1.37 16.19
CA ILE A 110 -21.10 -0.14 15.76
C ILE A 110 -21.00 -0.11 14.23
N THR A 111 -21.32 1.05 13.64
CA THR A 111 -21.02 1.35 12.25
C THR A 111 -19.64 2.00 12.17
N TYR A 112 -18.87 1.62 11.18
CA TYR A 112 -17.53 2.14 10.96
C TYR A 112 -17.41 2.80 9.59
N ASP A 113 -16.66 3.90 9.53
CA ASP A 113 -16.21 4.53 8.30
C ASP A 113 -14.88 3.93 7.88
N LEU A 114 -14.82 3.43 6.66
CA LEU A 114 -13.65 2.81 6.07
C LEU A 114 -13.10 3.68 4.95
N THR A 115 -11.78 3.86 4.95
CA THR A 115 -11.04 4.39 3.81
C THR A 115 -10.10 3.29 3.32
N LEU A 116 -10.39 2.74 2.16
CA LEU A 116 -9.59 1.71 1.49
C LEU A 116 -8.65 2.37 0.49
N TYR A 117 -7.37 2.11 0.62
CA TYR A 117 -6.32 2.42 -0.35
C TYR A 117 -5.88 1.10 -0.99
N GLU A 118 -6.10 0.94 -2.27
CA GLU A 118 -5.74 -0.29 -2.99
C GLU A 118 -5.11 0.01 -4.33
N ASP A 119 -4.39 -0.94 -4.87
CA ASP A 119 -3.85 -0.84 -6.22
C ASP A 119 -4.97 -0.67 -7.25
N ALA A 120 -4.76 0.19 -8.24
CA ALA A 120 -5.68 0.30 -9.37
C ALA A 120 -5.66 -0.98 -10.22
N PRO A 121 -6.72 -1.27 -10.99
CA PRO A 121 -6.81 -2.50 -11.80
C PRO A 121 -5.62 -2.73 -12.74
N ASP A 122 -5.02 -1.64 -13.24
CA ASP A 122 -3.86 -1.68 -14.15
C ASP A 122 -2.52 -1.52 -13.43
N ALA A 123 -2.50 -1.49 -12.10
CA ALA A 123 -1.26 -1.39 -11.34
C ALA A 123 -0.41 -2.65 -11.52
N HIS A 124 0.92 -2.48 -11.50
CA HIS A 124 1.88 -3.57 -11.64
C HIS A 124 3.25 -3.12 -11.18
N TYR A 125 4.01 -3.99 -10.53
CA TYR A 125 5.35 -3.67 -10.06
C TYR A 125 6.39 -3.53 -11.19
N GLU A 126 6.16 -4.14 -12.33
CA GLU A 126 7.10 -4.09 -13.45
C GLU A 126 7.28 -2.68 -13.99
N TYR A 127 8.52 -2.34 -14.21
CA TYR A 127 8.92 -1.15 -14.93
C TYR A 127 9.23 -1.50 -16.38
N ILE A 128 8.49 -0.88 -17.29
CA ILE A 128 8.71 -1.05 -18.72
C ILE A 128 9.52 0.14 -19.23
N GLY A 129 10.82 -0.03 -19.37
CA GLY A 129 11.71 1.02 -19.89
C GLY A 129 13.18 0.80 -19.52
N PRO A 130 14.08 1.65 -20.05
CA PRO A 130 15.49 1.54 -19.74
C PRO A 130 15.76 1.91 -18.28
N MET A 131 16.51 1.06 -17.59
CA MET A 131 16.82 1.20 -16.17
C MET A 131 17.97 2.19 -15.89
N ASN A 132 18.74 2.54 -16.90
CA ASN A 132 19.88 3.43 -16.78
C ASN A 132 20.21 4.09 -18.13
N LYS A 133 21.10 5.11 -18.10
CA LYS A 133 21.50 5.84 -19.32
C LYS A 133 22.15 4.96 -20.39
N ARG A 134 22.85 3.89 -20.01
CA ARG A 134 23.48 2.97 -20.96
C ARG A 134 22.43 2.22 -21.76
N GLU A 135 21.42 1.69 -21.09
CA GLU A 135 20.29 1.00 -21.74
C GLU A 135 19.46 1.98 -22.57
N ALA A 136 19.19 3.19 -22.05
CA ALA A 136 18.48 4.21 -22.81
C ALA A 136 19.19 4.57 -24.11
N ARG A 137 20.53 4.66 -24.10
CA ARG A 137 21.34 4.87 -25.30
C ARG A 137 21.31 3.69 -26.25
N ALA A 138 21.44 2.47 -25.71
CA ALA A 138 21.40 1.24 -26.49
C ALA A 138 20.05 1.03 -27.19
N THR A 139 18.96 1.35 -26.52
CA THR A 139 17.59 1.25 -27.08
C THR A 139 17.12 2.50 -27.80
N LYS A 140 17.96 3.56 -27.91
CA LYS A 140 17.61 4.89 -28.45
C LYS A 140 16.38 5.51 -27.79
N THR A 141 16.13 5.18 -26.53
CA THR A 141 14.98 5.63 -25.75
C THR A 141 15.39 6.74 -24.80
N LYS A 142 14.53 7.71 -24.54
CA LYS A 142 14.81 8.76 -23.53
C LYS A 142 14.48 8.22 -22.15
N LEU A 143 15.41 8.36 -21.20
CA LEU A 143 15.10 8.25 -19.76
C LEU A 143 14.15 9.39 -19.39
N LYS A 144 12.86 9.17 -19.48
CA LYS A 144 11.86 10.07 -18.92
C LYS A 144 11.25 9.39 -17.70
N PRO A 145 10.98 10.15 -16.63
CA PRO A 145 10.04 9.68 -15.61
C PRO A 145 8.71 9.43 -16.31
N GLN A 146 8.42 8.20 -16.65
CA GLN A 146 7.09 7.84 -17.13
C GLN A 146 6.26 7.53 -15.91
N LYS A 147 4.98 7.92 -15.90
CA LYS A 147 4.02 7.41 -14.93
C LYS A 147 3.97 5.90 -15.14
N THR A 148 4.67 5.16 -14.34
CA THR A 148 4.63 3.71 -14.41
C THR A 148 3.40 3.21 -13.68
N ARG A 149 3.03 1.99 -13.97
CA ARG A 149 1.89 1.30 -13.38
C ARG A 149 2.03 1.07 -11.88
N ARG A 150 3.23 1.24 -11.31
CA ARG A 150 3.50 1.08 -9.87
C ARG A 150 2.89 2.15 -8.98
N GLU A 151 2.63 3.33 -9.53
CA GLU A 151 2.06 4.45 -8.80
C GLU A 151 0.54 4.59 -9.00
N LEU A 152 -0.08 3.64 -9.69
CA LEU A 152 -1.51 3.64 -9.91
C LEU A 152 -2.23 3.03 -8.70
N TYR A 153 -3.07 3.81 -8.06
CA TYR A 153 -3.90 3.36 -6.94
C TYR A 153 -5.25 4.07 -6.95
N GLN A 154 -6.17 3.59 -6.15
CA GLN A 154 -7.47 4.18 -5.94
C GLN A 154 -7.82 4.22 -4.46
N VAL A 155 -8.63 5.20 -4.09
CA VAL A 155 -9.14 5.38 -2.74
C VAL A 155 -10.65 5.23 -2.76
N LYS A 156 -11.18 4.34 -1.90
CA LYS A 156 -12.62 4.12 -1.75
C LYS A 156 -13.03 4.43 -0.32
N LYS A 157 -14.14 5.12 -0.15
CA LYS A 157 -14.76 5.36 1.15
C LYS A 157 -16.07 4.59 1.22
N MET A 158 -16.32 3.93 2.33
CA MET A 158 -17.51 3.13 2.56
C MET A 158 -17.81 3.02 4.04
N THR A 159 -19.00 2.54 4.38
CA THR A 159 -19.34 2.16 5.75
C THR A 159 -19.49 0.65 5.84
N ALA A 160 -19.18 0.09 7.00
CA ALA A 160 -19.34 -1.33 7.26
C ALA A 160 -19.59 -1.59 8.75
N LYS A 161 -19.99 -2.82 9.05
CA LYS A 161 -20.23 -3.34 10.39
C LYS A 161 -19.49 -4.67 10.58
N LYS A 162 -19.47 -5.14 11.82
CA LYS A 162 -19.02 -6.50 12.10
C LYS A 162 -19.78 -7.51 11.25
N GLY A 163 -19.07 -8.53 10.72
CA GLY A 163 -19.64 -9.56 9.83
C GLY A 163 -19.62 -9.20 8.35
N ASP A 164 -19.40 -7.93 8.00
CA ASP A 164 -19.21 -7.53 6.61
C ASP A 164 -17.85 -7.99 6.08
N SER A 165 -17.70 -7.99 4.77
CA SER A 165 -16.42 -8.21 4.10
C SER A 165 -16.15 -7.18 3.03
N VAL A 166 -14.91 -6.72 2.95
CA VAL A 166 -14.46 -5.71 1.98
C VAL A 166 -13.72 -6.41 0.84
N PRO A 167 -14.24 -6.36 -0.39
CA PRO A 167 -13.50 -6.86 -1.55
C PRO A 167 -12.32 -5.95 -1.84
N VAL A 168 -11.15 -6.55 -2.03
CA VAL A 168 -9.89 -5.83 -2.29
C VAL A 168 -9.16 -6.43 -3.48
N THR A 169 -8.46 -5.58 -4.21
CA THR A 169 -7.58 -5.97 -5.31
C THR A 169 -6.14 -5.62 -4.92
N ILE A 170 -5.25 -6.59 -5.06
CA ILE A 170 -3.82 -6.42 -4.87
C ILE A 170 -3.16 -6.73 -6.21
N ALA A 171 -2.46 -5.75 -6.77
CA ALA A 171 -1.71 -5.93 -8.00
C ALA A 171 -0.51 -6.87 -7.81
N PRO A 172 0.09 -7.41 -8.87
CA PRO A 172 1.40 -8.06 -8.78
C PRO A 172 2.41 -7.18 -8.06
N GLY A 173 3.04 -7.72 -6.97
CA GLY A 173 3.92 -6.97 -6.08
C GLY A 173 3.25 -5.83 -5.30
N GLY A 174 1.95 -5.91 -5.17
CA GLY A 174 1.10 -4.86 -4.61
C GLY A 174 0.71 -5.04 -3.15
N GLY A 175 -0.26 -4.22 -2.74
CA GLY A 175 -0.81 -4.24 -1.40
C GLY A 175 -2.13 -3.48 -1.31
N HIS A 176 -2.69 -3.47 -0.11
CA HIS A 176 -3.77 -2.56 0.25
C HIS A 176 -3.65 -2.11 1.70
N CYS A 177 -4.30 -0.99 2.01
CA CYS A 177 -4.46 -0.50 3.37
C CYS A 177 -5.92 -0.11 3.59
N ILE A 178 -6.46 -0.38 4.79
CA ILE A 178 -7.77 0.09 5.19
C ILE A 178 -7.65 0.81 6.52
N TRP A 179 -8.14 2.03 6.59
CA TRP A 179 -8.30 2.77 7.83
C TRP A 179 -9.77 2.69 8.25
N ILE A 180 -10.03 2.18 9.44
CA ILE A 180 -11.36 1.87 9.97
C ILE A 180 -11.58 2.67 11.25
N ARG A 181 -12.60 3.50 11.29
CA ARG A 181 -12.94 4.38 12.42
C ARG A 181 -14.42 4.21 12.77
N PRO A 182 -14.80 4.24 14.06
CA PRO A 182 -16.20 4.35 14.40
C PRO A 182 -16.81 5.59 13.71
N SER A 183 -17.97 5.43 13.08
CA SER A 183 -18.67 6.57 12.49
C SER A 183 -19.11 7.55 13.59
N ALA A 184 -18.95 8.84 13.33
CA ALA A 184 -19.50 9.87 14.23
C ALA A 184 -21.03 9.69 14.30
N GLN A 185 -21.55 9.67 15.54
CA GLN A 185 -23.00 9.68 15.79
C GLN A 185 -23.60 11.05 15.52
#